data_f8cad354e9792a8be0c892a2b485a576
#
_entry.id   f8cad354e9792a8be0c892a2b485a576
#
_cell.length_a   1.000
_cell.length_b   1.000
_cell.length_c   1.000
_cell.angle_alpha   90.00
_cell.angle_beta   90.00
_cell.angle_gamma   90.00
#
_symmetry.space_group_name_H-M   'P 1'
#
loop_
_entity.id
_entity.type
_entity.pdbx_description
1 polymer ?
#
loop_
_entity_poly.entity_id
_entity_poly.type
_entity_poly.pdbx_seq_one_letter_code
_entity_poly.pdbx_strand_id
1 'polypeptide(L)'
;ILSEDGFAAISCRDDCLAEGMILTDEIDENIFTIDNDEFEKIWNIYSFPYLNVWNEEKKKYPVGSQVKGFIKYFYPQGIIMEIDKIQGISDYDTCRKNSSPKNIYPGHKILGTVSGYDEKNMRLIISDSIAFE
;
A
#
# COMPACT_ATOMS: atom_id res chain seq x y z
N ILE A 1 -9.73 -9.00 3.39
CA ILE A 1 -10.69 -10.05 2.96
C ILE A 1 -10.40 -11.30 3.75
N LEU A 2 -11.42 -11.87 4.31
CA LEU A 2 -11.37 -13.13 5.06
C LEU A 2 -12.57 -13.98 4.66
N SER A 3 -12.34 -15.23 4.26
CA SER A 3 -13.40 -16.16 3.88
C SER A 3 -13.55 -17.31 4.88
N GLU A 4 -14.70 -17.99 4.88
CA GLU A 4 -14.96 -19.17 5.71
C GLU A 4 -13.99 -20.32 5.42
N ASP A 5 -13.51 -20.42 4.18
CA ASP A 5 -12.53 -21.44 3.75
C ASP A 5 -11.10 -21.18 4.26
N GLY A 6 -10.92 -20.15 5.08
CA GLY A 6 -9.62 -19.78 5.63
C GLY A 6 -8.74 -18.96 4.69
N PHE A 7 -9.25 -18.53 3.53
CA PHE A 7 -8.56 -17.60 2.69
C PHE A 7 -8.50 -16.23 3.36
N ALA A 8 -7.32 -15.63 3.40
CA ALA A 8 -7.11 -14.29 3.93
C ALA A 8 -6.25 -13.48 2.98
N ALA A 9 -6.66 -12.26 2.67
CA ALA A 9 -5.89 -11.31 1.88
C ALA A 9 -5.93 -9.93 2.53
N ILE A 10 -4.78 -9.28 2.59
CA ILE A 10 -4.60 -7.94 3.13
C ILE A 10 -4.39 -6.98 1.96
N SER A 11 -5.32 -6.05 1.78
CA SER A 11 -5.33 -5.15 0.61
C SER A 11 -4.03 -4.38 0.41
N CYS A 12 -3.35 -4.00 1.49
CA CYS A 12 -2.09 -3.29 1.40
C CYS A 12 -0.89 -4.16 0.94
N ARG A 13 -1.06 -5.47 0.88
CA ARG A 13 0.02 -6.42 0.48
C ARG A 13 -0.36 -7.32 -0.67
N ASP A 14 -1.61 -7.74 -0.70
CA ASP A 14 -2.09 -8.76 -1.64
C ASP A 14 -2.80 -8.14 -2.85
N ASP A 15 -2.78 -6.81 -2.97
CA ASP A 15 -3.39 -6.03 -4.05
C ASP A 15 -4.90 -6.31 -4.22
N CYS A 16 -5.55 -6.71 -3.14
CA CYS A 16 -6.97 -6.98 -3.10
C CYS A 16 -7.74 -5.74 -2.67
N LEU A 17 -8.42 -5.12 -3.59
CA LEU A 17 -9.34 -4.02 -3.31
C LEU A 17 -10.77 -4.48 -3.51
N ALA A 18 -11.64 -4.08 -2.60
CA ALA A 18 -13.07 -4.17 -2.84
C ALA A 18 -13.43 -3.10 -3.88
N GLU A 19 -13.85 -3.53 -5.05
CA GLU A 19 -14.33 -2.63 -6.09
C GLU A 19 -15.85 -2.47 -5.98
N GLY A 20 -16.28 -1.22 -6.08
CA GLY A 20 -17.70 -0.88 -6.02
C GLY A 20 -18.22 -0.62 -4.60
N MET A 21 -19.46 -0.22 -4.55
CA MET A 21 -20.20 0.08 -3.32
C MET A 21 -21.13 -1.09 -3.00
N ILE A 22 -21.03 -1.63 -1.78
CA ILE A 22 -21.97 -2.64 -1.31
C ILE A 22 -23.18 -1.89 -0.76
N LEU A 23 -24.35 -2.10 -1.39
CA LEU A 23 -25.60 -1.56 -0.90
C LEU A 23 -26.12 -2.40 0.26
N THR A 24 -26.84 -1.77 1.19
CA THR A 24 -27.32 -2.44 2.40
C THR A 24 -28.28 -3.62 2.09
N ASP A 25 -29.00 -3.55 0.98
CA ASP A 25 -29.91 -4.59 0.50
C ASP A 25 -29.19 -5.75 -0.21
N GLU A 26 -27.92 -5.59 -0.55
CA GLU A 26 -27.05 -6.65 -1.08
C GLU A 26 -26.37 -7.48 0.02
N ILE A 27 -26.52 -7.05 1.28
CA ILE A 27 -25.99 -7.77 2.44
C ILE A 27 -26.91 -8.95 2.75
N ASP A 28 -26.41 -10.14 2.56
CA ASP A 28 -27.14 -11.35 2.90
C ASP A 28 -26.88 -11.81 4.35
N GLU A 29 -27.53 -12.88 4.78
CA GLU A 29 -27.39 -13.43 6.12
C GLU A 29 -26.00 -13.98 6.49
N ASN A 30 -25.10 -14.12 5.48
CA ASN A 30 -23.70 -14.54 5.68
C ASN A 30 -22.75 -13.35 5.89
N ILE A 31 -23.26 -12.14 5.73
CA ILE A 31 -22.48 -10.91 5.93
C ILE A 31 -22.97 -10.24 7.22
N PHE A 32 -22.08 -10.04 8.15
CA PHE A 32 -22.37 -9.37 9.41
C PHE A 32 -21.33 -8.30 9.71
N THR A 33 -21.74 -7.29 10.49
CA THR A 33 -20.84 -6.23 10.94
C THR A 33 -20.03 -6.70 12.13
N ILE A 34 -18.78 -6.29 12.19
CA ILE A 34 -17.90 -6.47 13.34
C ILE A 34 -17.59 -5.11 13.95
N ASP A 35 -17.34 -5.06 15.24
CA ASP A 35 -16.87 -3.86 15.89
C ASP A 35 -15.38 -3.62 15.65
N ASN A 36 -14.90 -2.45 16.08
CA ASN A 36 -13.50 -2.07 15.85
C ASN A 36 -12.53 -2.98 16.60
N ASP A 37 -12.87 -3.46 17.78
CA ASP A 37 -12.00 -4.36 18.56
C ASP A 37 -11.84 -5.72 17.89
N GLU A 38 -12.91 -6.26 17.33
CA GLU A 38 -12.86 -7.50 16.54
C GLU A 38 -12.06 -7.32 15.27
N PHE A 39 -12.23 -6.19 14.57
CA PHE A 39 -11.42 -5.86 13.40
C PHE A 39 -9.93 -5.82 13.73
N GLU A 40 -9.55 -5.11 14.80
CA GLU A 40 -8.13 -4.99 15.21
C GLU A 40 -7.53 -6.34 15.57
N LYS A 41 -8.28 -7.22 16.23
CA LYS A 41 -7.80 -8.59 16.53
C LYS A 41 -7.54 -9.38 15.27
N ILE A 42 -8.46 -9.36 14.32
CA ILE A 42 -8.32 -10.05 13.02
C ILE A 42 -7.16 -9.46 12.25
N TRP A 43 -7.07 -8.13 12.17
CA TRP A 43 -5.97 -7.44 11.52
C TRP A 43 -4.61 -7.84 12.08
N ASN A 44 -4.46 -7.86 13.39
CA ASN A 44 -3.22 -8.23 14.05
C ASN A 44 -2.79 -9.67 13.75
N ILE A 45 -3.75 -10.60 13.71
CA ILE A 45 -3.46 -12.01 13.41
C ILE A 45 -2.96 -12.15 11.96
N TYR A 46 -3.67 -11.59 11.00
CA TYR A 46 -3.37 -11.79 9.57
C TYR A 46 -2.28 -10.88 9.04
N SER A 47 -2.00 -9.75 9.69
CA SER A 47 -0.87 -8.88 9.33
C SER A 47 0.47 -9.34 9.92
N PHE A 48 0.46 -10.18 10.94
CA PHE A 48 1.67 -10.60 11.66
C PHE A 48 2.78 -11.18 10.76
N PRO A 49 2.52 -12.06 9.79
CA PRO A 49 3.56 -12.56 8.88
C PRO A 49 4.23 -11.46 8.06
N TYR A 50 3.44 -10.49 7.59
CA TYR A 50 3.93 -9.35 6.81
C TYR A 50 4.70 -8.35 7.67
N LEU A 51 4.32 -8.21 8.93
CA LEU A 51 4.97 -7.30 9.87
C LEU A 51 6.45 -7.66 10.09
N ASN A 52 6.78 -8.93 10.13
CA ASN A 52 8.17 -9.38 10.25
C ASN A 52 9.00 -8.95 9.03
N VAL A 53 8.48 -9.16 7.83
CA VAL A 53 9.12 -8.71 6.59
C VAL A 53 9.26 -7.19 6.58
N TRP A 54 8.20 -6.47 6.94
CA TRP A 54 8.21 -5.03 7.03
C TRP A 54 9.29 -4.51 7.99
N ASN A 55 9.38 -5.06 9.19
CA ASN A 55 10.34 -4.63 10.19
C ASN A 55 11.79 -4.86 9.75
N GLU A 56 12.05 -5.96 9.05
CA GLU A 56 13.39 -6.24 8.50
C GLU A 56 13.72 -5.34 7.29
N GLU A 57 12.79 -5.22 6.37
CA GLU A 57 13.03 -4.45 5.13
C GLU A 57 13.13 -2.94 5.40
N LYS A 58 12.31 -2.37 6.28
CA LYS A 58 12.38 -0.92 6.56
C LYS A 58 13.72 -0.47 7.15
N LYS A 59 14.44 -1.37 7.84
CA LYS A 59 15.79 -1.07 8.36
C LYS A 59 16.78 -0.73 7.24
N LYS A 60 16.56 -1.22 6.03
CA LYS A 60 17.38 -0.94 4.86
C LYS A 60 17.14 0.46 4.28
N TYR A 61 16.05 1.09 4.67
CA TYR A 61 15.58 2.36 4.11
C TYR A 61 15.35 3.41 5.21
N PRO A 62 16.43 3.90 5.84
CA PRO A 62 16.30 4.95 6.85
C PRO A 62 15.75 6.25 6.23
N VAL A 63 15.13 7.08 7.05
CA VAL A 63 14.67 8.41 6.64
C VAL A 63 15.84 9.20 6.03
N GLY A 64 15.61 9.81 4.88
CA GLY A 64 16.64 10.52 4.11
C GLY A 64 17.32 9.67 3.03
N SER A 65 17.15 8.35 3.03
CA SER A 65 17.71 7.50 1.97
C SER A 65 16.92 7.64 0.68
N GLN A 66 17.62 7.54 -0.45
CA GLN A 66 17.00 7.49 -1.76
C GLN A 66 16.58 6.07 -2.09
N VAL A 67 15.41 5.94 -2.67
CA VAL A 67 14.85 4.68 -3.11
C VAL A 67 14.41 4.76 -4.56
N LYS A 68 14.52 3.63 -5.24
CA LYS A 68 14.06 3.46 -6.62
C LYS A 68 13.13 2.26 -6.67
N GLY A 69 12.05 2.41 -7.39
CA GLY A 69 11.08 1.34 -7.59
C GLY A 69 10.33 1.51 -8.91
N PHE A 70 9.22 0.82 -9.02
CA PHE A 70 8.33 0.89 -10.17
C PHE A 70 6.95 1.33 -9.72
N ILE A 71 6.31 2.21 -10.49
CA ILE A 71 4.92 2.59 -10.27
C ILE A 71 4.06 1.35 -10.46
N LYS A 72 3.29 1.00 -9.44
CA LYS A 72 2.42 -0.17 -9.47
C LYS A 72 0.98 0.22 -9.82
N TYR A 73 0.42 1.14 -9.06
CA TYR A 73 -0.92 1.68 -9.29
C TYR A 73 -1.12 3.02 -8.57
N PHE A 74 -2.26 3.63 -8.82
CA PHE A 74 -2.63 4.92 -8.24
C PHE A 74 -3.80 4.75 -7.30
N TYR A 75 -3.65 5.31 -6.10
CA TYR A 75 -4.71 5.44 -5.11
C TYR A 75 -5.09 6.91 -4.93
N PRO A 76 -6.27 7.22 -4.39
CA PRO A 76 -6.59 8.58 -4.00
C PRO A 76 -5.55 9.22 -3.07
N GLN A 77 -4.88 8.41 -2.28
CA GLN A 77 -3.85 8.83 -1.34
C GLN A 77 -2.47 9.06 -1.98
N GLY A 78 -2.24 8.59 -3.20
CA GLY A 78 -0.98 8.76 -3.89
C GLY A 78 -0.60 7.62 -4.83
N ILE A 79 0.64 7.67 -5.27
CA ILE A 79 1.24 6.67 -6.16
C ILE A 79 1.82 5.54 -5.31
N ILE A 80 1.35 4.32 -5.54
CA ILE A 80 1.94 3.14 -4.93
C ILE A 80 3.09 2.65 -5.82
N MET A 81 4.25 2.55 -5.23
CA MET A 81 5.44 2.03 -5.89
C MET A 81 5.92 0.75 -5.22
N GLU A 82 6.45 -0.15 -6.02
CA GLU A 82 7.09 -1.37 -5.56
C GLU A 82 8.59 -1.15 -5.41
N ILE A 83 9.11 -1.43 -4.23
CA ILE A 83 10.51 -1.27 -3.85
C ILE A 83 10.99 -2.61 -3.30
N ASP A 84 11.56 -3.46 -4.15
CA ASP A 84 11.99 -4.81 -3.75
C ASP A 84 10.85 -5.58 -3.05
N LYS A 85 10.98 -5.87 -1.77
CA LYS A 85 10.01 -6.68 -1.01
C LYS A 85 8.91 -5.86 -0.31
N ILE A 86 8.99 -4.55 -0.38
CA ILE A 86 8.03 -3.65 0.28
C ILE A 86 7.49 -2.61 -0.70
N GLN A 87 6.48 -1.90 -0.26
CA GLN A 87 5.87 -0.84 -1.02
C GLN A 87 6.22 0.53 -0.46
N GLY A 88 6.17 1.53 -1.32
CA GLY A 88 6.20 2.94 -0.95
C GLY A 88 4.96 3.66 -1.45
N ILE A 89 4.62 4.74 -0.80
CA ILE A 89 3.59 5.67 -1.25
C ILE A 89 4.19 7.05 -1.44
N SER A 90 3.93 7.65 -2.58
CA SER A 90 4.41 8.96 -2.97
C SER A 90 3.26 9.89 -3.33
N ASP A 91 3.39 11.17 -2.99
CA ASP A 91 2.41 12.18 -3.37
C ASP A 91 2.37 12.38 -4.90
N TYR A 92 1.17 12.28 -5.46
CA TYR A 92 0.95 12.40 -6.90
C TYR A 92 1.30 13.79 -7.44
N ASP A 93 0.88 14.85 -6.73
CA ASP A 93 1.08 16.21 -7.20
C ASP A 93 2.57 16.59 -7.23
N THR A 94 3.32 16.15 -6.25
CA THR A 94 4.78 16.36 -6.20
C THR A 94 5.46 15.60 -7.34
N CYS A 95 5.10 14.34 -7.53
CA CYS A 95 5.65 13.55 -8.63
C CYS A 95 5.33 14.17 -10.00
N ARG A 96 4.11 14.66 -10.18
CA ARG A 96 3.67 15.34 -11.42
C ARG A 96 4.43 16.62 -11.70
N LYS A 97 4.75 17.40 -10.68
CA LYS A 97 5.57 18.63 -10.84
C LYS A 97 6.99 18.31 -11.29
N ASN A 98 7.55 17.22 -10.79
CA ASN A 98 8.93 16.84 -11.04
C ASN A 98 9.13 15.97 -12.29
N SER A 99 8.06 15.47 -12.88
CA SER A 99 8.11 14.46 -13.94
C SER A 99 7.38 14.90 -15.21
N SER A 100 7.80 14.36 -16.35
CA SER A 100 6.98 14.44 -17.55
C SER A 100 5.73 13.59 -17.38
N PRO A 101 4.52 14.09 -17.72
CA PRO A 101 3.27 13.34 -17.55
C PRO A 101 3.28 11.93 -18.20
N LYS A 102 3.96 11.77 -19.32
CA LYS A 102 4.11 10.49 -20.02
C LYS A 102 4.87 9.43 -19.20
N ASN A 103 5.65 9.85 -18.22
CA ASN A 103 6.44 8.97 -17.39
C ASN A 103 5.67 8.49 -16.15
N ILE A 104 4.56 9.14 -15.80
CA ILE A 104 3.73 8.76 -14.66
C ILE A 104 2.75 7.69 -15.11
N TYR A 105 3.24 6.47 -15.21
CA TYR A 105 2.48 5.34 -15.74
C TYR A 105 2.86 4.04 -15.04
N PRO A 106 1.93 3.12 -14.82
CA PRO A 106 2.26 1.81 -14.22
C PRO A 106 3.38 1.09 -14.97
N GLY A 107 4.32 0.54 -14.25
CA GLY A 107 5.51 -0.12 -14.81
C GLY A 107 6.71 0.80 -15.06
N HIS A 108 6.52 2.10 -15.04
CA HIS A 108 7.62 3.05 -15.14
C HIS A 108 8.40 3.18 -13.83
N LYS A 109 9.64 3.56 -13.95
CA LYS A 109 10.54 3.74 -12.80
C LYS A 109 10.18 5.02 -12.05
N ILE A 110 10.32 4.98 -10.74
CA ILE A 110 10.13 6.13 -9.86
C ILE A 110 11.26 6.15 -8.82
N LEU A 111 11.80 7.33 -8.60
CA LEU A 111 12.83 7.60 -7.61
C LEU A 111 12.27 8.57 -6.58
N GLY A 112 12.67 8.46 -5.33
CA GLY A 112 12.31 9.43 -4.31
C GLY A 112 13.10 9.25 -3.04
N THR A 113 12.77 10.04 -2.03
CA THR A 113 13.46 10.04 -0.75
C THR A 113 12.52 9.53 0.34
N VAL A 114 13.00 8.63 1.19
CA VAL A 114 12.22 8.16 2.34
C VAL A 114 12.07 9.31 3.33
N SER A 115 10.83 9.71 3.59
CA SER A 115 10.50 10.77 4.55
C SER A 115 9.85 10.25 5.84
N GLY A 116 9.41 9.01 5.85
CA GLY A 116 8.77 8.38 6.99
C GLY A 116 8.27 6.98 6.68
N TYR A 117 7.49 6.45 7.61
CA TYR A 117 6.94 5.10 7.54
C TYR A 117 5.45 5.11 7.86
N ASP A 118 4.67 4.48 7.00
CA ASP A 118 3.28 4.15 7.28
C ASP A 118 3.24 2.74 7.89
N GLU A 119 3.32 2.68 9.20
CA GLU A 119 3.39 1.41 9.94
C GLU A 119 2.12 0.57 9.79
N LYS A 120 0.97 1.22 9.70
CA LYS A 120 -0.32 0.54 9.58
C LYS A 120 -0.45 -0.20 8.24
N ASN A 121 -0.06 0.43 7.15
CA ASN A 121 -0.13 -0.15 5.81
C ASN A 121 1.20 -0.78 5.36
N MET A 122 2.21 -0.73 6.20
CA MET A 122 3.54 -1.30 5.93
C MET A 122 4.15 -0.77 4.62
N ARG A 123 4.21 0.55 4.51
CA ARG A 123 4.75 1.27 3.35
C ARG A 123 5.76 2.32 3.76
N LEU A 124 6.74 2.56 2.92
CA LEU A 124 7.60 3.73 3.03
C LEU A 124 6.83 4.97 2.55
N ILE A 125 6.96 6.08 3.25
CA ILE A 125 6.45 7.38 2.79
C ILE A 125 7.57 8.05 2.00
N ILE A 126 7.29 8.37 0.73
CA ILE A 126 8.28 8.85 -0.23
C ILE A 126 7.98 10.30 -0.59
N SER A 127 8.98 11.16 -0.41
CA SER A 127 8.95 12.56 -0.85
C SER A 127 9.81 12.79 -2.08
N ASP A 128 9.66 13.98 -2.68
CA ASP A 128 10.47 14.45 -3.81
C ASP A 128 10.60 13.46 -4.95
N SER A 129 9.51 12.76 -5.22
CA SER A 129 9.53 11.72 -6.24
C SER A 129 9.58 12.25 -7.66
N ILE A 130 10.25 11.50 -8.51
CA ILE A 130 10.34 11.74 -9.95
C ILE A 130 10.17 10.42 -10.70
N ALA A 131 9.28 10.42 -11.69
CA ALA A 131 9.03 9.28 -12.55
C ALA A 131 9.80 9.42 -13.87
N PHE A 132 10.30 8.32 -14.39
CA PHE A 132 11.04 8.26 -15.66
C PHE A 132 10.86 6.88 -16.32
N GLU A 133 11.17 6.80 -17.58
CA GLU A 133 11.09 5.55 -18.34
C GLU A 133 11.96 4.44 -17.78
#